data_9ee877f4aec5a342e4e852e42904408b
#
_entry.id   9ee877f4aec5a342e4e852e42904408b
#
_cell.length_a   1.000
_cell.length_b   1.000
_cell.length_c   1.000
_cell.angle_alpha   90.00
_cell.angle_beta   90.00
_cell.angle_gamma   90.00
#
_symmetry.space_group_name_H-M   'P 1'
#
loop_
_entity.id
_entity.type
_entity.pdbx_description
1 polymer ?
#
loop_
_entity_poly.entity_id
_entity_poly.type
_entity_poly.pdbx_seq_one_letter_code
_entity_poly.pdbx_strand_id
1 'polypeptide(L)'
;MLFLLLCNNLYYIPIQALFKKGSTMKLITAVIKPFKLDEVREGLAEVGITGLTMTEVKGFGRQKGHTELYRGAEYVVDFLPKLKVEAIVDDELVESTIDTIIKCAKTGKIGDGKIWVTTIDQVIRIRTGESGKEAV
;
A
#
# COMPACT_ATOMS: atom_id res chain seq x y z
N MET A 1 -16.55 18.76 27.73
CA MET A 1 -15.59 18.80 28.83
C MET A 1 -15.77 17.54 29.67
N LEU A 2 -14.90 16.59 29.56
CA LEU A 2 -14.96 15.33 30.31
C LEU A 2 -14.01 15.43 31.50
N PHE A 3 -14.53 15.40 32.71
CA PHE A 3 -13.73 15.38 33.94
C PHE A 3 -13.59 13.93 34.39
N LEU A 4 -12.37 13.39 34.40
CA LEU A 4 -12.06 12.14 35.08
C LEU A 4 -11.50 12.46 36.46
N LEU A 5 -12.28 12.17 37.48
CA LEU A 5 -11.86 12.24 38.90
C LEU A 5 -11.19 10.90 39.24
N LEU A 6 -9.89 10.88 39.32
CA LEU A 6 -9.16 9.80 39.97
C LEU A 6 -8.33 10.37 41.13
N CYS A 7 -8.72 9.97 42.33
CA CYS A 7 -7.97 10.12 43.58
C CYS A 7 -7.24 11.47 43.78
N ASN A 8 -7.94 12.48 44.25
CA ASN A 8 -7.41 13.71 44.85
C ASN A 8 -6.41 14.57 44.04
N ASN A 9 -6.17 14.28 42.77
CA ASN A 9 -5.39 15.15 41.89
C ASN A 9 -6.14 15.36 40.57
N LEU A 10 -6.57 16.59 40.33
CA LEU A 10 -7.10 17.03 39.04
C LEU A 10 -5.96 17.14 38.04
N TYR A 11 -5.75 16.10 37.22
CA TYR A 11 -4.90 16.22 36.05
C TYR A 11 -5.77 16.63 34.85
N TYR A 12 -5.63 17.87 34.43
CA TYR A 12 -6.14 18.32 33.15
C TYR A 12 -5.24 17.76 32.06
N ILE A 13 -5.66 16.68 31.41
CA ILE A 13 -5.03 16.20 30.18
C ILE A 13 -5.80 16.84 29.03
N PRO A 14 -5.22 17.82 28.32
CA PRO A 14 -5.89 18.36 27.14
C PRO A 14 -6.09 17.23 26.14
N ILE A 15 -7.30 17.17 25.58
CA ILE A 15 -7.69 16.12 24.61
C ILE A 15 -6.70 16.01 23.44
N GLN A 16 -6.01 17.12 23.12
CA GLN A 16 -4.94 17.19 22.15
C GLN A 16 -3.65 16.43 22.55
N ALA A 17 -3.45 16.15 23.85
CA ALA A 17 -2.31 15.37 24.33
C ALA A 17 -2.55 13.87 24.23
N LEU A 18 -3.81 13.44 24.06
CA LEU A 18 -4.18 12.05 23.78
C LEU A 18 -3.97 11.70 22.31
N PHE A 19 -3.97 12.70 21.44
CA PHE A 19 -3.56 12.58 20.05
C PHE A 19 -2.13 13.09 19.92
N LYS A 20 -1.14 12.28 20.39
CA LYS A 20 0.21 12.45 19.91
C LYS A 20 0.11 12.44 18.38
N LYS A 21 0.44 13.56 17.77
CA LYS A 21 0.69 13.67 16.35
C LYS A 21 1.93 12.83 16.06
N GLY A 22 1.76 11.50 16.14
CA GLY A 22 2.73 10.54 15.67
C GLY A 22 2.84 10.71 14.17
N SER A 23 3.96 10.32 13.60
CA SER A 23 4.14 10.25 12.15
C SER A 23 2.91 9.56 11.56
N THR A 24 2.30 10.19 10.56
CA THR A 24 1.16 9.59 9.88
C THR A 24 1.64 8.44 9.03
N MET A 25 0.96 7.30 9.15
CA MET A 25 1.24 6.13 8.34
C MET A 25 0.44 6.17 7.06
N LYS A 26 1.02 5.70 5.98
CA LYS A 26 0.37 5.64 4.67
C LYS A 26 0.33 4.21 4.14
N LEU A 27 -0.78 3.89 3.50
CA LEU A 27 -0.91 2.68 2.69
C LEU A 27 -0.61 3.07 1.24
N ILE A 28 0.45 2.51 0.69
CA ILE A 28 0.77 2.64 -0.73
C ILE A 28 0.26 1.38 -1.41
N THR A 29 -0.61 1.58 -2.37
CA THR A 29 -1.18 0.50 -3.18
C THR A 29 -0.76 0.71 -4.63
N ALA A 30 -0.25 -0.33 -5.25
CA ALA A 30 0.10 -0.33 -6.66
C ALA A 30 -0.52 -1.55 -7.37
N VAL A 31 -1.08 -1.33 -8.54
CA VAL A 31 -1.49 -2.41 -9.44
C VAL A 31 -0.49 -2.46 -10.57
N ILE A 32 0.20 -3.59 -10.70
CA ILE A 32 1.33 -3.78 -11.59
C ILE A 32 1.15 -4.98 -12.52
N LYS A 33 1.94 -5.04 -13.57
CA LYS A 33 2.06 -6.27 -14.40
C LYS A 33 2.68 -7.39 -13.56
N PRO A 34 2.15 -8.63 -13.64
CA PRO A 34 2.61 -9.73 -12.77
C PRO A 34 4.11 -10.02 -12.83
N PHE A 35 4.72 -9.93 -14.01
CA PHE A 35 6.13 -10.20 -14.20
C PHE A 35 7.08 -9.15 -13.60
N LYS A 36 6.54 -8.04 -13.10
CA LYS A 36 7.30 -6.97 -12.43
C LYS A 36 7.40 -7.13 -10.92
N LEU A 37 6.76 -8.14 -10.34
CA LEU A 37 6.72 -8.32 -8.89
C LEU A 37 8.10 -8.42 -8.25
N ASP A 38 8.98 -9.24 -8.80
CA ASP A 38 10.31 -9.49 -8.22
C ASP A 38 11.16 -8.21 -8.24
N GLU A 39 11.17 -7.46 -9.33
CA GLU A 39 11.87 -6.19 -9.43
C GLU A 39 11.35 -5.18 -8.40
N VAL A 40 10.03 -5.07 -8.26
CA VAL A 40 9.40 -4.17 -7.29
C VAL A 40 9.76 -4.58 -5.86
N ARG A 41 9.65 -5.85 -5.53
CA ARG A 41 9.98 -6.37 -4.20
C ARG A 41 11.44 -6.10 -3.83
N GLU A 42 12.37 -6.39 -4.73
CA GLU A 42 13.80 -6.16 -4.53
C GLU A 42 14.11 -4.66 -4.38
N GLY A 43 13.55 -3.83 -5.25
CA GLY A 43 13.74 -2.37 -5.17
C GLY A 43 13.19 -1.78 -3.87
N LEU A 44 12.04 -2.24 -3.41
CA LEU A 44 11.45 -1.78 -2.15
C LEU A 44 12.29 -2.22 -0.94
N ALA A 45 12.84 -3.42 -0.97
CA ALA A 45 13.75 -3.89 0.09
C ALA A 45 15.02 -3.02 0.20
N GLU A 46 15.57 -2.56 -0.92
CA GLU A 46 16.73 -1.67 -0.96
C GLU A 46 16.47 -0.31 -0.29
N VAL A 47 15.24 0.19 -0.34
CA VAL A 47 14.85 1.44 0.33
C VAL A 47 14.27 1.22 1.73
N GLY A 48 14.44 0.03 2.28
CA GLY A 48 14.08 -0.29 3.67
C GLY A 48 12.66 -0.78 3.89
N ILE A 49 11.91 -1.07 2.83
CA ILE A 49 10.55 -1.58 2.92
C ILE A 49 10.57 -3.10 2.73
N THR A 50 10.38 -3.83 3.82
CA THR A 50 10.45 -5.30 3.85
C THR A 50 9.09 -5.98 3.98
N GLY A 51 8.09 -5.24 4.46
CA GLY A 51 6.71 -5.74 4.58
C GLY A 51 5.88 -5.41 3.35
N LEU A 52 5.45 -6.42 2.61
CA LEU A 52 4.67 -6.27 1.40
C LEU A 52 3.53 -7.30 1.39
N THR A 53 2.33 -6.82 1.07
CA THR A 53 1.17 -7.70 0.84
C THR A 53 0.88 -7.73 -0.66
N MET A 54 0.60 -8.90 -1.19
CA MET A 54 0.29 -9.09 -2.61
C MET A 54 -1.03 -9.81 -2.77
N THR A 55 -1.83 -9.35 -3.70
CA THR A 55 -3.10 -9.96 -4.09
C THR A 55 -3.18 -10.08 -5.61
N GLU A 56 -3.56 -11.26 -6.10
CA GLU A 56 -3.86 -11.44 -7.50
C GLU A 56 -5.19 -10.76 -7.84
N VAL A 57 -5.19 -9.92 -8.87
CA VAL A 57 -6.37 -9.19 -9.31
C VAL A 57 -6.47 -9.26 -10.83
N LYS A 58 -7.64 -8.93 -11.35
CA LYS A 58 -7.86 -8.76 -12.78
C LYS A 58 -8.21 -7.30 -13.07
N GLY A 59 -7.57 -6.74 -14.07
CA GLY A 59 -7.79 -5.35 -14.47
C GLY A 59 -8.31 -5.23 -15.88
N PHE A 60 -9.19 -4.27 -16.08
CA PHE A 60 -9.61 -3.79 -17.39
C PHE A 60 -9.24 -2.30 -17.49
N GLY A 61 -8.64 -1.92 -18.60
CA GLY A 61 -8.23 -0.53 -18.80
C GLY A 61 -8.00 -0.22 -20.27
N ARG A 62 -7.18 0.78 -20.55
CA ARG A 62 -6.83 1.18 -21.92
C ARG A 62 -6.22 0.05 -22.77
N GLN A 63 -5.67 -0.95 -22.13
CA GLN A 63 -5.11 -2.16 -22.72
C GLN A 63 -6.19 -3.00 -23.44
N LYS A 64 -7.47 -2.89 -23.04
CA LYS A 64 -8.68 -3.49 -23.63
C LYS A 64 -8.69 -5.00 -23.77
N GLY A 65 -7.82 -5.74 -23.06
CA GLY A 65 -7.75 -7.18 -23.20
C GLY A 65 -7.15 -7.63 -24.54
N HIS A 66 -7.36 -8.88 -24.89
CA HIS A 66 -6.90 -9.50 -26.14
C HIS A 66 -7.85 -10.61 -26.56
N THR A 67 -7.73 -11.05 -27.82
CA THR A 67 -8.49 -12.18 -28.34
C THR A 67 -7.71 -13.47 -28.17
N GLU A 68 -8.35 -14.48 -27.61
CA GLU A 68 -7.82 -15.84 -27.49
C GLU A 68 -8.62 -16.83 -28.34
N LEU A 69 -7.94 -17.84 -28.88
CA LEU A 69 -8.57 -18.95 -29.59
C LEU A 69 -8.75 -20.14 -28.64
N TYR A 70 -10.00 -20.60 -28.53
CA TYR A 70 -10.34 -21.80 -27.79
C TYR A 70 -11.30 -22.68 -28.60
N ARG A 71 -10.89 -23.92 -28.91
CA ARG A 71 -11.68 -24.85 -29.72
C ARG A 71 -12.17 -24.28 -31.05
N GLY A 72 -11.35 -23.44 -31.72
CA GLY A 72 -11.67 -22.82 -33.00
C GLY A 72 -12.61 -21.61 -32.92
N ALA A 73 -13.02 -21.18 -31.73
CA ALA A 73 -13.76 -19.94 -31.52
C ALA A 73 -12.89 -18.85 -30.89
N GLU A 74 -13.05 -17.62 -31.36
CA GLU A 74 -12.38 -16.45 -30.79
C GLU A 74 -13.14 -15.94 -29.57
N TYR A 75 -12.41 -15.73 -28.47
CA TYR A 75 -12.95 -15.10 -27.25
C TYR A 75 -12.17 -13.83 -26.96
N VAL A 76 -12.88 -12.74 -26.68
CA VAL A 76 -12.30 -11.49 -26.22
C VAL A 76 -12.03 -11.61 -24.71
N VAL A 77 -10.78 -11.45 -24.32
CA VAL A 77 -10.39 -11.41 -22.90
C VAL A 77 -10.42 -9.95 -22.46
N ASP A 78 -11.49 -9.57 -21.75
CA ASP A 78 -11.69 -8.18 -21.29
C ASP A 78 -10.85 -7.84 -20.08
N PHE A 79 -10.62 -8.81 -19.19
CA PHE A 79 -9.86 -8.64 -17.96
C PHE A 79 -8.52 -9.38 -18.04
N LEU A 80 -7.45 -8.66 -17.71
CA LEU A 80 -6.10 -9.19 -17.69
C LEU A 80 -5.60 -9.38 -16.26
N PRO A 81 -4.80 -10.42 -16.01
CA PRO A 81 -4.20 -10.62 -14.70
C PRO A 81 -3.25 -9.47 -14.36
N LYS A 82 -3.36 -9.01 -13.14
CA LYS A 82 -2.53 -8.00 -12.50
C LYS A 82 -2.19 -8.43 -11.08
N LEU A 83 -1.22 -7.78 -10.49
CA LEU A 83 -0.95 -7.90 -9.06
C LEU A 83 -1.20 -6.57 -8.37
N LYS A 84 -1.93 -6.63 -7.28
CA LYS A 84 -2.06 -5.52 -6.34
C LYS A 84 -1.04 -5.73 -5.23
N VAL A 85 -0.10 -4.84 -5.11
CA VAL A 85 0.89 -4.82 -4.04
C VAL A 85 0.61 -3.67 -3.09
N GLU A 86 0.73 -3.92 -1.81
CA GLU A 86 0.43 -2.96 -0.75
C GLU A 86 1.55 -2.93 0.27
N ALA A 87 1.98 -1.74 0.63
CA ALA A 87 2.97 -1.50 1.67
C ALA A 87 2.49 -0.40 2.60
N ILE A 88 2.64 -0.62 3.90
CA ILE A 88 2.40 0.40 4.90
C ILE A 88 3.75 1.03 5.24
N VAL A 89 3.83 2.35 5.10
CA VAL A 89 5.07 3.10 5.28
C VAL A 89 4.84 4.36 6.10
N ASP A 90 5.91 4.84 6.71
CA ASP A 90 5.94 6.18 7.32
C ASP A 90 5.84 7.25 6.23
N ASP A 91 5.26 8.40 6.57
CA ASP A 91 5.16 9.56 5.67
C ASP A 91 6.50 9.92 5.00
N GLU A 92 7.59 9.80 5.74
CA GLU A 92 8.94 10.13 5.23
C GLU A 92 9.38 9.21 4.07
N LEU A 93 8.81 8.00 3.98
CA LEU A 93 9.17 7.01 2.97
C LEU A 93 8.22 6.99 1.76
N VAL A 94 7.19 7.80 1.76
CA VAL A 94 6.17 7.78 0.69
C VAL A 94 6.77 8.07 -0.68
N GLU A 95 7.51 9.16 -0.82
CA GLU A 95 8.09 9.56 -2.11
C GLU A 95 9.08 8.53 -2.63
N SER A 96 10.00 8.07 -1.79
CA SER A 96 10.99 7.05 -2.18
C SER A 96 10.34 5.73 -2.56
N THR A 97 9.25 5.36 -1.89
CA THR A 97 8.47 4.17 -2.22
C THR A 97 7.81 4.29 -3.59
N ILE A 98 7.13 5.42 -3.85
CA ILE A 98 6.49 5.69 -5.15
C ILE A 98 7.51 5.67 -6.27
N ASP A 99 8.61 6.40 -6.13
CA ASP A 99 9.67 6.48 -7.14
C ASP A 99 10.27 5.11 -7.45
N THR A 100 10.48 4.30 -6.41
CA THR A 100 10.99 2.94 -6.55
C THR A 100 10.01 2.06 -7.32
N ILE A 101 8.72 2.10 -6.98
CA ILE A 101 7.70 1.32 -7.69
C ILE A 101 7.63 1.74 -9.16
N ILE A 102 7.63 3.04 -9.44
CA ILE A 102 7.63 3.55 -10.82
C ILE A 102 8.84 3.02 -11.58
N LYS A 103 10.02 3.17 -11.02
CA LYS A 103 11.28 2.73 -11.64
C LYS A 103 11.27 1.23 -11.95
N CYS A 104 10.79 0.41 -11.01
CA CYS A 104 10.83 -1.04 -11.12
C CYS A 104 9.67 -1.62 -11.95
N ALA A 105 8.48 -1.01 -11.91
CA ALA A 105 7.28 -1.53 -12.55
C ALA A 105 7.04 -0.99 -13.97
N LYS A 106 7.65 0.14 -14.31
CA LYS A 106 7.41 0.80 -15.60
C LYS A 106 7.98 0.00 -16.77
N THR A 107 7.16 -0.24 -17.79
CA THR A 107 7.59 -0.75 -19.11
C THR A 107 7.52 0.32 -20.19
N GLY A 108 6.79 1.40 -19.95
CA GLY A 108 6.48 2.44 -20.94
C GLY A 108 5.34 2.09 -21.89
N LYS A 109 4.72 0.92 -21.70
CA LYS A 109 3.58 0.46 -22.49
C LYS A 109 2.28 0.61 -21.73
N ILE A 110 1.16 0.69 -22.46
CA ILE A 110 -0.18 0.68 -21.86
C ILE A 110 -0.35 -0.56 -20.99
N GLY A 111 -0.97 -0.40 -19.83
CA GLY A 111 -1.20 -1.47 -18.88
C GLY A 111 -0.18 -1.56 -17.74
N ASP A 112 0.74 -0.62 -17.61
CA ASP A 112 1.71 -0.55 -16.53
C ASP A 112 1.07 -0.42 -15.14
N GLY A 113 -0.14 0.08 -15.06
CA GLY A 113 -0.90 0.16 -13.82
C GLY A 113 -0.89 1.54 -13.17
N LYS A 114 -1.25 1.57 -11.90
CA LYS A 114 -1.40 2.80 -11.12
C LYS A 114 -0.90 2.61 -9.69
N ILE A 115 -0.55 3.72 -9.08
CA ILE A 115 -0.21 3.81 -7.66
C ILE A 115 -1.17 4.81 -7.02
N TRP A 116 -1.63 4.51 -5.82
CA TRP A 116 -2.36 5.49 -4.99
C TRP A 116 -1.95 5.36 -3.54
N VAL A 117 -2.16 6.42 -2.80
CA VAL A 117 -1.77 6.54 -1.39
C VAL A 117 -3.00 6.84 -0.57
N THR A 118 -3.15 6.13 0.54
CA THR A 118 -4.24 6.33 1.49
C THR A 118 -3.66 6.57 2.87
N THR A 119 -4.20 7.53 3.60
CA THR A 119 -3.83 7.75 4.99
C THR A 119 -4.42 6.64 5.85
N ILE A 120 -3.61 6.06 6.71
CA ILE A 120 -4.02 5.04 7.68
C ILE A 120 -4.14 5.71 9.05
N ASP A 121 -5.29 5.51 9.69
CA ASP A 121 -5.52 6.04 11.04
C ASP A 121 -4.67 5.33 12.08
N GLN A 122 -4.54 4.01 11.95
CA GLN A 122 -3.79 3.20 12.90
C GLN A 122 -3.26 1.92 12.24
N VAL A 123 -2.04 1.54 12.60
CA VAL A 123 -1.45 0.25 12.26
C VAL A 123 -0.90 -0.40 13.53
N ILE A 124 -1.16 -1.68 13.69
CA ILE A 124 -0.75 -2.46 14.87
C ILE A 124 -0.13 -3.77 14.40
N ARG A 125 1.03 -4.10 14.93
CA ARG A 125 1.65 -5.41 14.71
C ARG A 125 0.97 -6.46 15.58
N ILE A 126 0.46 -7.50 14.98
CA ILE A 126 -0.31 -8.54 15.69
C ILE A 126 0.55 -9.24 16.75
N ARG A 127 1.79 -9.60 16.42
CA ARG A 127 2.65 -10.36 17.32
C ARG A 127 3.01 -9.61 18.60
N THR A 128 3.26 -8.30 18.52
CA THR A 128 3.81 -7.51 19.62
C THR A 128 2.84 -6.49 20.21
N GLY A 129 1.77 -6.14 19.48
CA GLY A 129 0.88 -5.05 19.85
C GLY A 129 1.47 -3.66 19.65
N GLU A 130 2.68 -3.54 19.08
CA GLU A 130 3.27 -2.24 18.75
C GLU A 130 2.47 -1.53 17.67
N SER A 131 2.41 -0.20 17.77
CA SER A 131 1.62 0.64 16.87
C SER A 131 2.46 1.70 16.17
N GLY A 132 1.93 2.22 15.05
CA GLY A 132 2.57 3.27 14.29
C GLY A 132 3.85 2.80 13.60
N LYS A 133 4.89 3.65 13.61
CA LYS A 133 6.17 3.40 12.95
C LYS A 133 6.85 2.09 13.40
N GLU A 134 6.68 1.72 14.66
CA GLU A 134 7.25 0.50 15.23
C GLU A 134 6.52 -0.79 14.79
N ALA A 135 5.33 -0.64 14.22
CA ALA A 135 4.53 -1.77 13.73
C ALA A 135 4.94 -2.26 12.33
N VAL A 136 5.72 -1.51 11.60
CA VAL A 136 6.12 -1.80 10.20
C VAL A 136 7.59 -2.12 10.07
#